data_06c587d0a4e98dc8f90ce24b6faa8127
#
_entry.id   06c587d0a4e98dc8f90ce24b6faa8127
#
_cell.length_a   1.000
_cell.length_b   1.000
_cell.length_c   1.000
_cell.angle_alpha   90.00
_cell.angle_beta   90.00
_cell.angle_gamma   90.00
#
_symmetry.space_group_name_H-M   'P 1'
#
loop_
_entity.id
_entity.type
_entity.pdbx_description
1 polymer ?
#
loop_
_entity_poly.entity_id
_entity_poly.type
_entity_poly.pdbx_seq_one_letter_code
_entity_poly.pdbx_strand_id
1 'polypeptide(L)'
;VFEDLLVIEDRSMQQLLAEIDTKTLALSLRDAPESILEKVTNNLSKRGRETLAEEISFLDTIPADQAAQAQKSIVEVMQRLDQTGVLVMTR
;
A
#
# COMPACT_ATOMS: atom_id res chain seq x y z
N VAL A 1 0.18 -10.31 6.81
CA VAL A 1 0.72 -9.08 7.42
C VAL A 1 1.10 -8.06 6.35
N PHE A 2 1.45 -6.86 6.75
CA PHE A 2 1.74 -5.78 5.78
C PHE A 2 2.90 -6.14 4.84
N GLU A 3 3.90 -6.82 5.33
CA GLU A 3 5.05 -7.26 4.53
C GLU A 3 4.68 -8.25 3.44
N ASP A 4 3.50 -8.84 3.50
CA ASP A 4 3.01 -9.72 2.44
C ASP A 4 2.84 -8.97 1.11
N LEU A 5 2.84 -7.63 1.14
CA LEU A 5 2.85 -6.84 -0.09
C LEU A 5 4.01 -7.21 -1.02
N LEU A 6 5.13 -7.69 -0.45
CA LEU A 6 6.30 -8.07 -1.24
C LEU A 6 6.07 -9.32 -2.08
N VAL A 7 5.12 -10.18 -1.69
CA VAL A 7 4.87 -11.45 -2.38
C VAL A 7 3.57 -11.46 -3.17
N ILE A 8 2.89 -10.31 -3.27
CA ILE A 8 1.68 -10.19 -4.07
C ILE A 8 2.05 -10.05 -5.55
N GLU A 9 1.33 -10.76 -6.42
CA GLU A 9 1.47 -10.60 -7.85
C GLU A 9 1.13 -9.17 -8.28
N ASP A 10 1.84 -8.64 -9.28
CA ASP A 10 1.68 -7.24 -9.70
C ASP A 10 0.24 -6.87 -10.03
N ARG A 11 -0.47 -7.75 -10.74
CA ARG A 11 -1.87 -7.51 -11.09
C ARG A 11 -2.75 -7.41 -9.84
N SER A 12 -2.51 -8.29 -8.87
CA SER A 12 -3.24 -8.25 -7.59
C SER A 12 -2.88 -6.99 -6.80
N MET A 13 -1.62 -6.58 -6.85
CA MET A 13 -1.18 -5.34 -6.23
C MET A 13 -1.94 -4.14 -6.81
N GLN A 14 -2.11 -4.10 -8.13
CA GLN A 14 -2.86 -3.01 -8.78
C GLN A 14 -4.32 -3.00 -8.34
N GLN A 15 -4.93 -4.18 -8.20
CA GLN A 15 -6.31 -4.28 -7.70
C GLN A 15 -6.42 -3.83 -6.25
N LEU A 16 -5.45 -4.22 -5.42
CA LEU A 16 -5.40 -3.78 -4.03
C LEU A 16 -5.27 -2.26 -3.93
N LEU A 17 -4.35 -1.68 -4.68
CA LEU A 17 -4.11 -0.23 -4.65
C LEU A 17 -5.32 0.57 -5.12
N ALA A 18 -6.14 0.01 -6.01
CA ALA A 18 -7.36 0.67 -6.47
C ALA A 18 -8.40 0.81 -5.36
N GLU A 19 -8.32 -0.01 -4.31
CA GLU A 19 -9.28 0.02 -3.20
C GLU A 19 -8.78 0.79 -1.97
N ILE A 20 -7.57 1.34 -2.04
CA ILE A 20 -6.96 2.08 -0.93
C ILE A 20 -6.84 3.54 -1.34
N ASP A 21 -7.33 4.45 -0.50
CA ASP A 21 -7.16 5.87 -0.79
C ASP A 21 -5.70 6.29 -0.61
N THR A 22 -5.31 7.31 -1.34
CA THR A 22 -3.92 7.76 -1.40
C THR A 22 -3.40 8.20 -0.03
N LYS A 23 -4.25 8.83 0.77
CA LYS A 23 -3.84 9.26 2.12
C LYS A 23 -3.51 8.07 3.01
N THR A 24 -4.34 7.05 3.02
CA THR A 24 -4.09 5.84 3.80
C THR A 24 -2.81 5.16 3.34
N LEU A 25 -2.60 5.09 2.04
CA LEU A 25 -1.38 4.52 1.48
C LEU A 25 -0.15 5.31 1.93
N ALA A 26 -0.21 6.64 1.85
CA ALA A 26 0.90 7.51 2.28
C ALA A 26 1.23 7.31 3.76
N LEU A 27 0.21 7.25 4.62
CA LEU A 27 0.41 7.02 6.06
C LEU A 27 1.07 5.68 6.32
N SER A 28 0.68 4.64 5.58
CA SER A 28 1.21 3.29 5.77
C SER A 28 2.68 3.18 5.39
N LEU A 29 3.17 4.06 4.52
CA LEU A 29 4.53 3.99 3.99
C LEU A 29 5.54 4.78 4.83
N ARG A 30 5.11 5.41 5.92
CA ARG A 30 6.00 6.21 6.78
C ARG A 30 7.26 5.45 7.19
N ASP A 31 7.08 4.23 7.70
CA ASP A 31 8.19 3.40 8.19
C ASP A 31 8.39 2.15 7.33
N ALA A 32 7.82 2.13 6.13
CA ALA A 32 7.92 0.96 5.27
C ALA A 32 9.34 0.81 4.72
N PRO A 33 9.85 -0.43 4.60
CA PRO A 33 11.11 -0.67 3.93
C PRO A 33 11.07 -0.18 2.48
N GLU A 34 12.22 0.19 1.95
CA GLU A 34 12.32 0.66 0.56
C GLU A 34 11.79 -0.37 -0.43
N SER A 35 11.97 -1.66 -0.14
CA SER A 35 11.45 -2.73 -0.99
C SER A 35 9.92 -2.67 -1.15
N ILE A 36 9.20 -2.37 -0.07
CA ILE A 36 7.74 -2.21 -0.13
C ILE A 36 7.38 -0.94 -0.90
N LEU A 37 8.08 0.15 -0.65
CA LEU A 37 7.85 1.40 -1.37
C LEU A 37 8.05 1.21 -2.87
N GLU A 38 9.10 0.53 -3.28
CA GLU A 38 9.35 0.22 -4.69
C GLU A 38 8.25 -0.65 -5.29
N LYS A 39 7.83 -1.70 -4.56
CA LYS A 39 6.75 -2.58 -5.02
C LYS A 39 5.47 -1.80 -5.27
N VAL A 40 5.12 -0.89 -4.37
CA VAL A 40 3.94 -0.06 -4.50
C VAL A 40 4.07 0.90 -5.68
N THR A 41 5.17 1.64 -5.75
CA THR A 41 5.36 2.66 -6.79
C THR A 41 5.46 2.04 -8.18
N ASN A 42 6.06 0.85 -8.30
CA ASN A 42 6.16 0.15 -9.58
C ASN A 42 4.80 -0.29 -10.11
N ASN A 43 3.79 -0.35 -9.26
CA ASN A 43 2.45 -0.76 -9.64
C ASN A 43 1.46 0.41 -9.71
N LEU A 44 1.95 1.64 -9.60
CA LEU A 44 1.17 2.85 -9.78
C LEU A 44 1.46 3.47 -11.13
N SER A 45 0.44 4.12 -11.71
CA SER A 45 0.64 4.94 -12.90
C SER A 45 1.51 6.15 -12.55
N LYS A 46 2.01 6.85 -13.56
CA LYS A 46 2.80 8.07 -13.35
C LYS A 46 2.02 9.06 -12.49
N ARG A 47 0.73 9.26 -12.80
CA ARG A 47 -0.13 10.17 -12.04
C ARG A 47 -0.33 9.68 -10.61
N GLY A 48 -0.51 8.38 -10.43
CA GLY A 48 -0.65 7.79 -9.09
C GLY A 48 0.60 8.02 -8.25
N ARG A 49 1.78 7.85 -8.84
CA ARG A 49 3.04 8.11 -8.14
C ARG A 49 3.19 9.58 -7.76
N GLU A 50 2.81 10.48 -8.65
CA GLU A 50 2.86 11.92 -8.38
C GLU A 50 1.89 12.30 -7.25
N THR A 51 0.68 11.77 -7.27
CA THR A 51 -0.32 12.02 -6.23
C THR A 51 0.16 11.50 -4.88
N LEU A 52 0.75 10.30 -4.86
CA LEU A 52 1.29 9.72 -3.64
C LEU A 52 2.44 10.58 -3.08
N ALA A 53 3.34 11.04 -3.94
CA ALA A 53 4.45 11.89 -3.53
C ALA A 53 3.95 13.20 -2.93
N GLU A 54 2.90 13.81 -3.51
CA GLU A 54 2.28 15.01 -2.96
C GLU A 54 1.70 14.75 -1.58
N GLU A 55 0.96 13.66 -1.42
CA GLU A 55 0.37 13.31 -0.12
C GLU A 55 1.45 13.14 0.94
N ILE A 56 2.53 12.45 0.60
CA ILE A 56 3.64 12.25 1.53
C ILE A 56 4.26 13.60 1.91
N SER A 57 4.38 14.53 0.96
CA SER A 57 4.98 15.84 1.22
C SER A 57 4.12 16.70 2.15
N PHE A 58 2.80 16.49 2.18
CA PHE A 58 1.91 17.20 3.09
C PHE A 58 1.90 16.60 4.50
N LEU A 59 2.44 15.42 4.68
CA LEU A 59 2.45 14.71 5.96
C LEU A 59 3.84 14.87 6.61
N ASP A 60 4.15 16.10 7.08
CA ASP A 60 5.46 16.41 7.66
C ASP A 60 5.82 15.46 8.80
N THR A 61 4.86 15.21 9.68
CA THR A 61 5.06 14.32 10.80
C THR A 61 3.87 13.37 10.87
N ILE A 62 4.14 12.09 10.70
CA ILE A 62 3.13 11.06 10.83
C ILE A 62 3.35 10.32 12.14
N PRO A 63 2.41 10.41 13.11
CA PRO A 63 2.53 9.63 14.34
C PRO A 63 2.58 8.13 14.03
N ALA A 64 3.41 7.40 14.78
CA ALA A 64 3.60 5.97 14.55
C ALA A 64 2.30 5.17 14.65
N ASP A 65 1.39 5.58 15.55
CA ASP A 65 0.10 4.93 15.69
C ASP A 65 -0.80 5.10 14.46
N GLN A 66 -0.73 6.26 13.80
CA GLN A 66 -1.48 6.48 12.56
C GLN A 66 -0.92 5.63 11.42
N ALA A 67 0.40 5.51 11.33
CA ALA A 67 1.04 4.65 10.34
C ALA A 67 0.63 3.19 10.56
N ALA A 68 0.65 2.72 11.80
CA ALA A 68 0.25 1.36 12.13
C ALA A 68 -1.22 1.11 11.82
N GLN A 69 -2.08 2.08 12.10
CA GLN A 69 -3.50 1.98 11.79
C GLN A 69 -3.73 1.87 10.29
N ALA A 70 -3.02 2.67 9.50
CA ALA A 70 -3.12 2.63 8.04
C ALA A 70 -2.65 1.27 7.49
N GLN A 71 -1.54 0.73 8.02
CA GLN A 71 -1.06 -0.58 7.63
C GLN A 71 -2.08 -1.67 7.96
N LYS A 72 -2.73 -1.58 9.11
CA LYS A 72 -3.77 -2.51 9.52
C LYS A 72 -4.95 -2.46 8.54
N SER A 73 -5.36 -1.27 8.15
CA SER A 73 -6.44 -1.10 7.18
C SER A 73 -6.11 -1.76 5.84
N ILE A 74 -4.87 -1.62 5.38
CA ILE A 74 -4.42 -2.24 4.14
C ILE A 74 -4.44 -3.77 4.27
N VAL A 75 -3.98 -4.31 5.40
CA VAL A 75 -4.00 -5.76 5.66
C VAL A 75 -5.44 -6.28 5.64
N GLU A 76 -6.38 -5.55 6.19
CA GLU A 76 -7.80 -5.94 6.17
C GLU A 76 -8.34 -6.02 4.73
N VAL A 77 -7.97 -5.07 3.87
CA VAL A 77 -8.34 -5.11 2.46
C VAL A 77 -7.70 -6.31 1.77
N MET A 78 -6.42 -6.58 2.05
CA MET A 78 -5.72 -7.74 1.51
C MET A 78 -6.43 -9.04 1.88
N GLN A 79 -6.83 -9.18 3.13
CA GLN A 79 -7.53 -10.38 3.61
C GLN A 79 -8.87 -10.55 2.91
N ARG A 80 -9.61 -9.46 2.71
CA ARG A 80 -10.89 -9.50 2.00
C ARG A 80 -10.69 -9.94 0.55
N LEU A 81 -9.70 -9.39 -0.14
CA LEU A 81 -9.43 -9.76 -1.53
C LEU A 81 -8.93 -11.20 -1.65
N ASP A 82 -8.15 -11.65 -0.69
CA ASP A 82 -7.69 -13.05 -0.64
C ASP A 82 -8.87 -14.01 -0.48
N GLN A 83 -9.82 -13.69 0.39
CA GLN A 83 -11.01 -14.50 0.62
C GLN A 83 -11.89 -14.60 -0.62
N THR A 84 -11.92 -13.57 -1.45
CA THR A 84 -12.71 -13.58 -2.69
C THR A 84 -11.95 -14.18 -3.88
N GLY A 85 -10.70 -14.56 -3.69
CA GLY A 85 -9.88 -15.12 -4.75
C GLY A 85 -9.29 -14.11 -5.71
N VAL A 86 -9.45 -12.81 -5.43
CA VAL A 86 -8.92 -11.73 -6.28
C VAL A 86 -7.42 -11.57 -6.11
N LEU A 87 -6.93 -11.76 -4.90
CA LEU A 87 -5.52 -11.55 -4.57
C LEU A 87 -4.71 -12.82 -4.82
N VAL A 88 -3.65 -12.70 -5.59
CA VAL A 88 -2.75 -13.81 -5.90
C VAL A 88 -1.36 -13.50 -5.35
N MET A 89 -0.81 -14.45 -4.59
CA MET A 89 0.51 -14.34 -4.01
C MET A 89 1.53 -15.02 -4.92
N THR A 90 2.66 -14.36 -5.15
CA THR A 90 3.79 -14.96 -5.85
C THR A 90 4.63 -15.72 -4.83
N ARG A 91 4.87 -16.98 -5.08
CA ARG A 91 5.69 -17.81 -4.18
C ARG A 91 6.69 -18.62 -4.97
#